data_00a2895a5e088f60f8ec50a7eff478ff
#
_entry.id   00a2895a5e088f60f8ec50a7eff478ff
#
_cell.length_a   1.000
_cell.length_b   1.000
_cell.length_c   1.000
_cell.angle_alpha   90.00
_cell.angle_beta   90.00
_cell.angle_gamma   90.00
#
_symmetry.space_group_name_H-M   'P 1'
#
loop_
_entity.id
_entity.type
_entity.pdbx_description
1 polymer ?
#
loop_
_entity_poly.entity_id
_entity_poly.type
_entity_poly.pdbx_seq_one_letter_code
_entity_poly.pdbx_strand_id
1 'polypeptide(L)'
;MYAVKLGTQLDITIIGKKPEQSFLDFCYENIGCQCVEKVNARYLKEPYILMIDEEGWFKDKPAINFIASYLYGAPEHHEPIVGNVLIMKMGMTNEGPDILPLNESETRQVEESMKKIAHIAYRKVLVAFRSVFVDEVEKEADNE
;
A
#
# COMPACT_ATOMS: atom_id res chain seq x y z
N MET A 1 4.28 -8.91 -16.65
CA MET A 1 4.33 -7.64 -15.91
C MET A 1 3.50 -7.75 -14.64
N TYR A 2 4.02 -7.22 -13.56
CA TYR A 2 3.53 -7.53 -12.22
C TYR A 2 3.47 -6.29 -11.34
N ALA A 3 2.78 -6.42 -10.22
CA ALA A 3 2.88 -5.51 -9.08
C ALA A 3 2.93 -6.33 -7.81
N VAL A 4 3.43 -5.76 -6.74
CA VAL A 4 3.35 -6.39 -5.42
C VAL A 4 2.21 -5.71 -4.66
N LYS A 5 1.24 -6.51 -4.24
CA LYS A 5 0.07 -6.02 -3.50
C LYS A 5 0.31 -6.17 -2.01
N LEU A 6 0.14 -5.08 -1.29
CA LEU A 6 0.15 -5.05 0.17
C LEU A 6 -1.29 -4.98 0.64
N GLY A 7 -1.74 -6.01 1.34
CA GLY A 7 -3.09 -6.04 1.91
C GLY A 7 -3.12 -5.51 3.33
N THR A 8 -4.33 -5.33 3.86
CA THR A 8 -4.55 -4.76 5.19
C THR A 8 -4.32 -5.73 6.34
N GLN A 9 -4.07 -7.00 6.04
CA GLN A 9 -3.81 -8.04 7.05
C GLN A 9 -2.36 -8.55 6.99
N LEU A 10 -1.43 -7.68 6.63
CA LEU A 10 -0.01 -8.00 6.46
C LEU A 10 0.27 -8.98 5.32
N ASP A 11 -0.69 -9.16 4.44
CA ASP A 11 -0.55 -10.06 3.29
C ASP A 11 0.21 -9.37 2.16
N ILE A 12 1.10 -10.13 1.53
CA ILE A 12 1.97 -9.66 0.44
C ILE A 12 1.78 -10.63 -0.72
N THR A 13 1.29 -10.13 -1.85
CA THR A 13 0.91 -10.96 -2.99
C THR A 13 1.49 -10.38 -4.28
N ILE A 14 1.98 -11.25 -5.16
CA ILE A 14 2.39 -10.84 -6.51
C ILE A 14 1.18 -10.94 -7.43
N ILE A 15 0.87 -9.84 -8.11
CA ILE A 15 -0.29 -9.74 -9.02
C ILE A 15 0.21 -9.56 -10.44
N GLY A 16 -0.26 -10.43 -11.35
CA GLY A 16 0.07 -10.34 -12.77
C GLY A 16 -0.88 -9.43 -13.53
N LYS A 17 -0.34 -8.56 -14.36
CA LYS A 17 -1.12 -7.71 -15.25
C LYS A 17 -1.28 -8.39 -16.60
N LYS A 18 -2.49 -8.45 -17.12
CA LYS A 18 -2.76 -8.97 -18.47
C LYS A 18 -2.29 -7.96 -19.53
N PRO A 19 -1.74 -8.41 -20.67
CA PRO A 19 -1.26 -7.48 -21.69
C PRO A 19 -2.32 -6.52 -22.20
N GLU A 20 -3.56 -6.99 -22.36
CA GLU A 20 -4.67 -6.19 -22.87
C GLU A 20 -5.33 -5.30 -21.83
N GLN A 21 -5.05 -5.50 -20.55
CA GLN A 21 -5.63 -4.71 -19.47
C GLN A 21 -4.92 -3.35 -19.37
N SER A 22 -5.70 -2.26 -19.26
CA SER A 22 -5.09 -0.96 -19.04
C SER A 22 -4.45 -0.89 -17.67
N PHE A 23 -3.47 -0.01 -17.54
CA PHE A 23 -2.79 0.22 -16.27
C PHE A 23 -3.76 0.66 -15.17
N LEU A 24 -4.64 1.60 -15.48
CA LEU A 24 -5.61 2.11 -14.51
C LEU A 24 -6.61 1.04 -14.08
N ASP A 25 -7.14 0.26 -15.03
CA ASP A 25 -8.05 -0.84 -14.69
C ASP A 25 -7.38 -1.88 -13.82
N PHE A 26 -6.12 -2.17 -14.07
CA PHE A 26 -5.33 -3.06 -13.22
C PHE A 26 -5.24 -2.54 -11.78
N CYS A 27 -4.97 -1.26 -11.61
CA CYS A 27 -4.92 -0.64 -10.30
C CYS A 27 -6.29 -0.65 -9.61
N TYR A 28 -7.33 -0.25 -10.31
CA TYR A 28 -8.70 -0.18 -9.75
C TYR A 28 -9.17 -1.55 -9.28
N GLU A 29 -8.96 -2.58 -10.08
CA GLU A 29 -9.36 -3.93 -9.75
C GLU A 29 -8.64 -4.47 -8.51
N ASN A 30 -7.33 -4.27 -8.43
CA ASN A 30 -6.51 -4.85 -7.37
C ASN A 30 -6.49 -4.05 -6.07
N ILE A 31 -6.70 -2.75 -6.14
CA ILE A 31 -6.83 -1.91 -4.96
C ILE A 31 -8.27 -1.89 -4.47
N GLY A 32 -9.23 -2.05 -5.37
CA GLY A 32 -10.65 -1.99 -5.03
C GLY A 32 -11.14 -0.56 -4.94
N CYS A 33 -10.83 0.26 -5.94
CA CYS A 33 -11.11 1.69 -5.92
C CYS A 33 -11.46 2.20 -7.31
N GLN A 34 -11.82 3.47 -7.40
CA GLN A 34 -12.11 4.17 -8.65
C GLN A 34 -11.17 5.34 -8.92
N CYS A 35 -10.36 5.71 -7.94
CA CYS A 35 -9.38 6.78 -8.05
C CYS A 35 -8.10 6.35 -7.35
N VAL A 36 -6.98 6.40 -8.06
CA VAL A 36 -5.68 6.04 -7.49
C VAL A 36 -4.76 7.24 -7.43
N GLU A 37 -3.89 7.24 -6.44
CA GLU A 37 -2.87 8.26 -6.25
C GLU A 37 -1.50 7.61 -6.13
N LYS A 38 -0.51 8.19 -6.79
CA LYS A 38 0.88 7.79 -6.64
C LYS A 38 1.45 8.47 -5.40
N VAL A 39 2.08 7.68 -4.54
CA VAL A 39 2.73 8.19 -3.34
C VAL A 39 4.19 7.78 -3.33
N ASN A 40 5.07 8.74 -3.09
CA ASN A 40 6.48 8.48 -2.87
C ASN A 40 6.66 8.06 -1.41
N ALA A 41 7.15 6.85 -1.21
CA ALA A 41 7.29 6.29 0.13
C ALA A 41 8.68 6.57 0.68
N ARG A 42 8.75 7.15 1.88
CA ARG A 42 10.00 7.55 2.53
C ARG A 42 10.98 6.38 2.70
N TYR A 43 10.46 5.21 3.06
CA TYR A 43 11.29 4.04 3.33
C TYR A 43 11.27 3.01 2.21
N LEU A 44 10.86 3.41 1.02
CA LEU A 44 10.88 2.57 -0.15
C LEU A 44 11.91 3.13 -1.14
N LYS A 45 12.87 2.29 -1.49
CA LYS A 45 13.98 2.69 -2.37
C LYS A 45 13.49 3.05 -3.77
N GLU A 46 14.03 4.12 -4.35
CA GLU A 46 13.79 4.42 -5.77
C GLU A 46 14.24 3.24 -6.64
N PRO A 47 13.55 2.93 -7.73
CA PRO A 47 12.45 3.69 -8.37
C PRO A 47 11.04 3.29 -7.92
N TYR A 48 10.90 2.55 -6.85
CA TYR A 48 9.62 2.00 -6.42
C TYR A 48 8.73 3.06 -5.80
N ILE A 49 7.42 2.95 -6.06
CA ILE A 49 6.39 3.86 -5.56
C ILE A 49 5.17 3.06 -5.09
N LEU A 50 4.31 3.71 -4.33
CA LEU A 50 3.04 3.14 -3.90
C LEU A 50 1.90 3.72 -4.72
N MET A 51 0.97 2.85 -5.13
CA MET A 51 -0.32 3.24 -5.70
C MET A 51 -1.38 2.97 -4.66
N ILE A 52 -2.07 4.01 -4.23
CA ILE A 52 -3.05 3.92 -3.15
C ILE A 52 -4.43 4.37 -3.62
N ASP A 53 -5.45 4.05 -2.83
CA ASP A 53 -6.81 4.54 -3.03
C ASP A 53 -6.88 6.00 -2.55
N GLU A 54 -7.06 6.92 -3.46
CA GLU A 54 -7.17 8.35 -3.13
C GLU A 54 -8.32 8.65 -2.18
N GLU A 55 -9.38 7.83 -2.23
CA GLU A 55 -10.58 8.00 -1.43
C GLU A 55 -10.74 6.95 -0.33
N GLY A 56 -9.65 6.30 0.07
CA GLY A 56 -9.69 5.19 1.02
C GLY A 56 -10.34 5.54 2.36
N TRP A 57 -10.10 6.74 2.88
CA TRP A 57 -10.65 7.20 4.14
C TRP A 57 -12.15 7.46 4.10
N PHE A 58 -12.74 7.62 2.91
CA PHE A 58 -14.17 7.87 2.74
C PHE A 58 -15.00 6.58 2.63
N LYS A 59 -14.37 5.43 2.69
CA LYS A 59 -15.08 4.14 2.65
C LYS A 59 -15.64 3.78 4.01
N ASP A 60 -16.68 2.96 4.02
CA ASP A 60 -17.46 2.59 5.22
C ASP A 60 -16.59 2.00 6.34
N LYS A 61 -15.60 1.22 6.02
CA LYS A 61 -14.74 0.58 7.02
C LYS A 61 -13.29 0.67 6.57
N PRO A 62 -12.69 1.86 6.66
CA PRO A 62 -11.29 1.99 6.27
C PRO A 62 -10.40 1.14 7.17
N ALA A 63 -9.58 0.29 6.58
CA ALA A 63 -8.66 -0.56 7.30
C ALA A 63 -7.23 -0.10 7.06
N ILE A 64 -6.48 0.09 8.14
CA ILE A 64 -5.08 0.54 8.05
C ILE A 64 -4.24 -0.51 7.34
N ASN A 65 -3.44 -0.05 6.37
CA ASN A 65 -2.42 -0.87 5.73
C ASN A 65 -1.11 -0.65 6.47
N PHE A 66 -0.71 -1.62 7.30
CA PHE A 66 0.44 -1.45 8.19
C PHE A 66 1.76 -1.32 7.43
N ILE A 67 1.98 -2.16 6.44
CA ILE A 67 3.23 -2.12 5.67
C ILE A 67 3.33 -0.83 4.88
N ALA A 68 2.28 -0.47 4.14
CA ALA A 68 2.27 0.76 3.35
C ALA A 68 2.41 2.01 4.22
N SER A 69 1.76 2.04 5.38
CA SER A 69 1.86 3.14 6.32
C SER A 69 3.28 3.32 6.85
N TYR A 70 3.94 2.21 7.17
CA TYR A 70 5.34 2.24 7.60
C TYR A 70 6.24 2.78 6.49
N LEU A 71 6.09 2.28 5.27
CA LEU A 71 6.89 2.71 4.13
C LEU A 71 6.71 4.20 3.84
N TYR A 72 5.48 4.68 3.95
CA TYR A 72 5.14 6.09 3.74
C TYR A 72 5.73 7.01 4.81
N GLY A 73 6.05 6.45 5.99
CA GLY A 73 6.51 7.23 7.12
C GLY A 73 5.37 7.80 7.95
N ALA A 74 4.20 7.13 7.95
CA ALA A 74 3.03 7.60 8.67
C ALA A 74 3.27 7.83 10.16
N PRO A 75 4.09 7.03 10.88
CA PRO A 75 4.40 7.34 12.28
C PRO A 75 4.96 8.75 12.50
N GLU A 76 5.67 9.31 11.50
CA GLU A 76 6.20 10.67 11.56
C GLU A 76 5.27 11.72 10.95
N HIS A 77 4.34 11.32 10.08
CA HIS A 77 3.44 12.22 9.33
C HIS A 77 2.00 12.25 9.83
N HIS A 78 1.67 11.41 10.80
CA HIS A 78 0.37 11.39 11.49
C HIS A 78 -0.82 10.86 10.70
N GLU A 79 -0.68 10.49 9.42
CA GLU A 79 -1.77 9.90 8.64
C GLU A 79 -1.37 8.52 8.10
N PRO A 80 -2.02 7.44 8.58
CA PRO A 80 -1.76 6.12 8.01
C PRO A 80 -2.42 5.96 6.64
N ILE A 81 -1.88 5.06 5.84
CA ILE A 81 -2.48 4.66 4.57
C ILE A 81 -3.51 3.56 4.85
N VAL A 82 -4.69 3.66 4.22
CA VAL A 82 -5.77 2.67 4.37
C VAL A 82 -6.05 1.97 3.05
N GLY A 83 -6.55 0.73 3.16
CA GLY A 83 -6.89 -0.09 2.00
C GLY A 83 -5.71 -0.82 1.39
N ASN A 84 -6.00 -1.55 0.33
CA ASN A 84 -4.97 -2.29 -0.41
C ASN A 84 -4.09 -1.32 -1.19
N VAL A 85 -2.82 -1.68 -1.33
CA VAL A 85 -1.81 -0.82 -1.98
C VAL A 85 -1.02 -1.68 -2.97
N LEU A 86 -0.63 -1.10 -4.09
CA LEU A 86 0.27 -1.75 -5.04
C LEU A 86 1.63 -1.06 -5.03
N ILE A 87 2.70 -1.86 -5.04
CA ILE A 87 4.05 -1.36 -5.29
C ILE A 87 4.33 -1.52 -6.78
N MET A 88 4.69 -0.42 -7.42
CA MET A 88 5.07 -0.35 -8.81
C MET A 88 6.34 0.49 -8.90
N LYS A 89 6.74 0.94 -10.09
CA LYS A 89 7.95 1.74 -10.23
C LYS A 89 7.75 2.92 -11.17
N MET A 90 8.59 3.93 -10.99
CA MET A 90 8.75 4.98 -11.98
C MET A 90 9.79 4.54 -12.99
N GLY A 91 9.53 4.79 -14.27
CA GLY A 91 10.47 4.50 -15.33
C GLY A 91 10.36 5.53 -16.44
N MET A 92 11.33 5.51 -17.33
CA MET A 92 11.37 6.42 -18.46
C MET A 92 10.73 5.77 -19.68
N THR A 93 9.81 6.46 -20.31
CA THR A 93 9.19 6.05 -21.58
C THR A 93 9.52 7.06 -22.67
N ASN A 94 9.10 6.78 -23.91
CA ASN A 94 9.27 7.72 -25.01
C ASN A 94 8.52 9.05 -24.79
N GLU A 95 7.53 9.03 -23.92
CA GLU A 95 6.73 10.21 -23.59
C GLU A 95 7.16 10.86 -22.27
N GLY A 96 8.27 10.43 -21.68
CA GLY A 96 8.76 10.92 -20.41
C GLY A 96 8.60 9.92 -19.27
N PRO A 97 8.78 10.37 -18.02
CA PRO A 97 8.62 9.49 -16.87
C PRO A 97 7.17 9.00 -16.74
N ASP A 98 7.00 7.74 -16.39
CA ASP A 98 5.67 7.15 -16.18
C ASP A 98 5.74 6.03 -15.13
N ILE A 99 4.58 5.66 -14.62
CA ILE A 99 4.43 4.54 -13.70
C ILE A 99 4.38 3.25 -14.50
N LEU A 100 5.26 2.31 -14.16
CA LEU A 100 5.39 1.05 -14.87
C LEU A 100 5.19 -0.14 -13.94
N PRO A 101 4.66 -1.27 -14.47
CA PRO A 101 4.66 -2.52 -13.73
C PRO A 101 6.08 -3.02 -13.49
N LEU A 102 6.22 -3.96 -12.59
CA LEU A 102 7.49 -4.60 -12.24
C LEU A 102 7.74 -5.80 -13.14
N ASN A 103 9.01 -6.10 -13.40
CA ASN A 103 9.39 -7.37 -14.01
C ASN A 103 9.48 -8.47 -12.94
N GLU A 104 9.71 -9.70 -13.36
CA GLU A 104 9.74 -10.86 -12.46
C GLU A 104 10.83 -10.73 -11.38
N SER A 105 12.03 -10.29 -11.75
CA SER A 105 13.12 -10.13 -10.80
C SER A 105 12.83 -9.05 -9.77
N GLU A 106 12.27 -7.93 -10.20
CA GLU A 106 11.89 -6.82 -9.32
C GLU A 106 10.79 -7.25 -8.34
N THR A 107 9.79 -8.00 -8.81
CA THR A 107 8.73 -8.48 -7.92
C THR A 107 9.25 -9.38 -6.82
N ARG A 108 10.17 -10.26 -7.14
CA ARG A 108 10.78 -11.16 -6.15
C ARG A 108 11.57 -10.39 -5.10
N GLN A 109 12.36 -9.41 -5.52
CA GLN A 109 13.14 -8.58 -4.62
C GLN A 109 12.24 -7.77 -3.69
N VAL A 110 11.20 -7.15 -4.25
CA VAL A 110 10.24 -6.35 -3.47
C VAL A 110 9.47 -7.23 -2.49
N GLU A 111 8.94 -8.37 -2.96
CA GLU A 111 8.21 -9.29 -2.10
C GLU A 111 9.07 -9.74 -0.91
N GLU A 112 10.30 -10.14 -1.17
CA GLU A 112 11.23 -10.58 -0.14
C GLU A 112 11.52 -9.46 0.87
N SER A 113 11.75 -8.25 0.39
CA SER A 113 11.97 -7.09 1.26
C SER A 113 10.74 -6.78 2.13
N MET A 114 9.54 -6.85 1.55
CA MET A 114 8.31 -6.58 2.30
C MET A 114 8.06 -7.64 3.37
N LYS A 115 8.34 -8.89 3.08
CA LYS A 115 8.22 -9.96 4.08
C LYS A 115 9.17 -9.76 5.25
N LYS A 116 10.36 -9.24 5.00
CA LYS A 116 11.33 -8.96 6.07
C LYS A 116 10.90 -7.83 6.99
N ILE A 117 10.22 -6.81 6.47
CA ILE A 117 9.84 -5.64 7.27
C ILE A 117 8.43 -5.71 7.83
N ALA A 118 7.59 -6.65 7.39
CA ALA A 118 6.17 -6.69 7.73
C ALA A 118 5.92 -6.64 9.24
N HIS A 119 6.66 -7.41 10.01
CA HIS A 119 6.48 -7.46 11.46
C HIS A 119 6.89 -6.16 12.14
N ILE A 120 8.01 -5.57 11.71
CA ILE A 120 8.48 -4.28 12.24
C ILE A 120 7.47 -3.18 11.86
N ALA A 121 6.98 -3.20 10.64
CA ALA A 121 5.99 -2.24 10.15
C ALA A 121 4.72 -2.29 11.00
N TYR A 122 4.20 -3.49 11.23
CA TYR A 122 3.02 -3.69 12.06
C TYR A 122 3.21 -3.08 13.45
N ARG A 123 4.31 -3.41 14.12
CA ARG A 123 4.58 -2.95 15.49
C ARG A 123 4.72 -1.44 15.57
N LYS A 124 5.46 -0.83 14.66
CA LYS A 124 5.69 0.62 14.66
C LYS A 124 4.42 1.40 14.38
N VAL A 125 3.62 0.97 13.42
CA VAL A 125 2.34 1.63 13.09
C VAL A 125 1.34 1.43 14.22
N LEU A 126 1.26 0.23 14.78
CA LEU A 126 0.37 -0.05 15.91
C LEU A 126 0.67 0.86 17.10
N VAL A 127 1.93 1.04 17.44
CA VAL A 127 2.35 1.92 18.54
C VAL A 127 2.01 3.38 18.23
N ALA A 128 2.31 3.84 17.00
CA ALA A 128 2.07 5.22 16.60
C ALA A 128 0.59 5.61 16.64
N PHE A 129 -0.30 4.66 16.32
CA PHE A 129 -1.75 4.92 16.28
C PHE A 129 -2.51 4.17 17.37
N ARG A 130 -1.86 3.85 18.46
CA ARG A 130 -2.42 3.09 19.57
C ARG A 130 -3.68 3.71 20.17
N SER A 131 -3.72 5.03 20.27
CA SER A 131 -4.87 5.75 20.82
C SER A 131 -6.15 5.49 20.02
N VAL A 132 -6.03 5.40 18.69
CA VAL A 132 -7.16 5.13 17.79
C VAL A 132 -7.73 3.74 18.06
N PHE A 133 -6.86 2.74 18.19
CA PHE A 133 -7.30 1.35 18.44
C PHE A 133 -7.91 1.18 19.83
N VAL A 134 -7.32 1.82 20.84
CA VAL A 134 -7.83 1.76 22.22
C VAL A 134 -9.20 2.41 22.31
N ASP A 135 -9.38 3.57 21.66
CA ASP A 135 -10.67 4.28 21.66
C ASP A 135 -11.77 3.43 21.02
N GLU A 136 -11.47 2.72 19.93
CA GLU A 136 -12.43 1.81 19.29
C GLU A 136 -12.82 0.65 20.20
N VAL A 137 -11.86 0.06 20.90
CA VAL A 137 -12.10 -1.04 21.83
C VAL A 137 -12.95 -0.56 23.01
N GLU A 138 -12.66 0.60 23.57
CA GLU A 138 -13.42 1.19 24.66
C GLU A 138 -14.87 1.49 24.24
N LYS A 139 -15.09 2.00 23.03
CA LYS A 139 -16.43 2.25 22.49
C LYS A 139 -17.23 0.96 22.34
N GLU A 140 -16.63 -0.12 21.89
CA GLU A 140 -17.27 -1.42 21.77
C GLU A 140 -17.65 -1.97 23.15
N ALA A 141 -16.76 -1.83 24.14
CA ALA A 141 -17.01 -2.25 25.51
C ALA A 141 -18.17 -1.47 26.15
N ASP A 142 -18.24 -0.15 25.89
CA ASP A 142 -19.30 0.71 26.44
C ASP A 142 -20.68 0.42 25.82
N ASN A 143 -20.73 -0.20 24.65
CA ASN A 143 -21.96 -0.57 23.96
C ASN A 143 -22.48 -1.96 24.34
N GLU A 144 -21.73 -2.71 25.10
CA GLU A 144 -22.13 -4.01 25.62
C GLU A 144 -22.85 -3.86 26.96
#